data_79fc6fb163fa5e60f933de2e7925d420
#
_entry.id   79fc6fb163fa5e60f933de2e7925d420
#
_cell.length_a   1.000
_cell.length_b   1.000
_cell.length_c   1.000
_cell.angle_alpha   90.00
_cell.angle_beta   90.00
_cell.angle_gamma   90.00
#
_symmetry.space_group_name_H-M   'P 1'
#
loop_
_entity.id
_entity.type
_entity.pdbx_description
1 polymer ?
#
loop_
_entity_poly.entity_id
_entity_poly.type
_entity_poly.pdbx_seq_one_letter_code
_entity_poly.pdbx_strand_id
1 'polypeptide(L)'
;MGRQRFTMLTSSEDTIGKITSMILETLLTLSAVDYDHLARAVQVEAAPNTMDEYCVAVSILNRVRSPKYPNTVADVVYAPGQYEGFRYFQPTAKTSVLNRLKDKTKMLSAYSIIGDRTDFKGQSMLKYRVPSEDPMCDPKGNFYHFSWQA
;
A
#
# COMPACT_ATOMS: atom_id res chain seq x y z
N MET A 1 -20.86 23.87 22.52
CA MET A 1 -19.55 23.40 22.67
C MET A 1 -19.23 22.28 21.70
N GLY A 2 -18.16 22.43 20.94
CA GLY A 2 -17.76 21.49 19.92
C GLY A 2 -17.48 20.08 20.44
N ARG A 3 -17.05 19.94 21.68
CA ARG A 3 -16.79 18.63 22.28
C ARG A 3 -17.98 17.70 22.31
N GLN A 4 -19.16 18.23 22.64
CA GLN A 4 -20.35 17.40 22.70
C GLN A 4 -20.75 16.88 21.33
N ARG A 5 -20.50 17.67 20.28
CA ARG A 5 -20.72 17.20 18.93
C ARG A 5 -19.79 16.07 18.55
N PHE A 6 -18.53 16.14 18.94
CA PHE A 6 -17.58 15.08 18.65
C PHE A 6 -17.96 13.77 19.33
N THR A 7 -18.42 13.84 20.56
CA THR A 7 -18.89 12.63 21.26
C THR A 7 -20.16 12.05 20.65
N MET A 8 -20.90 12.84 19.86
CA MET A 8 -22.12 12.41 19.19
C MET A 8 -21.86 11.88 17.79
N LEU A 9 -20.65 12.00 17.26
CA LEU A 9 -20.29 11.41 15.97
C LEU A 9 -20.35 9.90 16.07
N THR A 10 -20.76 9.24 14.98
CA THR A 10 -20.73 7.79 14.93
C THR A 10 -19.31 7.29 15.03
N SER A 11 -19.07 6.19 15.71
CA SER A 11 -17.74 5.61 15.86
C SER A 11 -17.12 5.26 14.51
N SER A 12 -17.92 4.93 13.49
CA SER A 12 -17.42 4.62 12.15
C SER A 12 -16.84 5.85 11.45
N GLU A 13 -17.47 7.01 11.57
CA GLU A 13 -16.98 8.26 10.98
C GLU A 13 -15.66 8.69 11.64
N ASP A 14 -15.58 8.62 12.97
CA ASP A 14 -14.35 8.91 13.70
C ASP A 14 -13.23 7.96 13.32
N THR A 15 -13.54 6.68 13.19
CA THR A 15 -12.57 5.65 12.84
C THR A 15 -12.01 5.90 11.43
N ILE A 16 -12.87 6.20 10.46
CA ILE A 16 -12.45 6.51 9.09
C ILE A 16 -11.56 7.75 9.06
N GLY A 17 -11.94 8.81 9.78
CA GLY A 17 -11.14 10.02 9.88
C GLY A 17 -9.76 9.77 10.48
N LYS A 18 -9.66 8.96 11.54
CA LYS A 18 -8.40 8.59 12.15
C LYS A 18 -7.50 7.78 11.21
N ILE A 19 -8.06 6.79 10.53
CA ILE A 19 -7.31 5.93 9.60
C ILE A 19 -6.76 6.78 8.45
N THR A 20 -7.58 7.66 7.86
CA THR A 20 -7.14 8.56 6.79
C THR A 20 -6.02 9.48 7.27
N SER A 21 -6.14 10.04 8.48
CA SER A 21 -5.10 10.84 9.10
C SER A 21 -3.79 10.08 9.28
N MET A 22 -3.86 8.81 9.71
CA MET A 22 -2.67 7.97 9.93
C MET A 22 -1.93 7.70 8.63
N ILE A 23 -2.63 7.34 7.56
CA ILE A 23 -1.99 7.13 6.27
C ILE A 23 -1.40 8.43 5.71
N LEU A 24 -2.10 9.52 5.84
CA LEU A 24 -1.61 10.83 5.39
C LEU A 24 -0.35 11.22 6.17
N GLU A 25 -0.33 11.02 7.48
CA GLU A 25 0.83 11.29 8.31
C GLU A 25 2.03 10.46 7.83
N THR A 26 1.83 9.17 7.55
CA THR A 26 2.87 8.33 7.00
C THR A 26 3.40 8.89 5.67
N LEU A 27 2.50 9.28 4.77
CA LEU A 27 2.89 9.86 3.48
C LEU A 27 3.70 11.15 3.63
N LEU A 28 3.36 11.97 4.62
CA LEU A 28 4.06 13.23 4.87
C LEU A 28 5.45 13.04 5.49
N THR A 29 5.71 11.89 6.10
CA THR A 29 6.99 11.62 6.77
C THR A 29 7.96 10.80 5.92
N LEU A 30 7.57 10.37 4.72
CA LEU A 30 8.45 9.58 3.86
C LEU A 30 9.67 10.39 3.42
N SER A 31 10.84 9.79 3.56
CA SER A 31 12.11 10.36 3.11
C SER A 31 12.38 10.04 1.64
N ALA A 32 13.39 10.68 1.06
CA ALA A 32 13.85 10.35 -0.29
C ALA A 32 14.28 8.88 -0.40
N VAL A 33 14.90 8.34 0.64
CA VAL A 33 15.31 6.93 0.69
C VAL A 33 14.09 6.02 0.71
N ASP A 34 13.05 6.37 1.45
CA ASP A 34 11.80 5.63 1.48
C ASP A 34 11.15 5.58 0.09
N TYR A 35 11.07 6.71 -0.60
CA TYR A 35 10.53 6.77 -1.95
C TYR A 35 11.35 5.94 -2.93
N ASP A 36 12.68 5.94 -2.80
CA ASP A 36 13.55 5.11 -3.63
C ASP A 36 13.19 3.63 -3.49
N HIS A 37 13.11 3.14 -2.27
CA HIS A 37 12.75 1.74 -2.00
C HIS A 37 11.33 1.41 -2.48
N LEU A 38 10.37 2.30 -2.25
CA LEU A 38 9.00 2.11 -2.74
C LEU A 38 8.97 2.01 -4.27
N ALA A 39 9.61 2.93 -4.96
CA ALA A 39 9.62 2.95 -6.42
C ALA A 39 10.23 1.68 -6.99
N ARG A 40 11.33 1.24 -6.42
CA ARG A 40 12.02 0.02 -6.86
C ARG A 40 11.15 -1.22 -6.69
N ALA A 41 10.47 -1.35 -5.56
CA ALA A 41 9.55 -2.47 -5.32
C ALA A 41 8.33 -2.40 -6.24
N VAL A 42 7.73 -1.24 -6.40
CA VAL A 42 6.57 -1.01 -7.26
C VAL A 42 6.88 -1.36 -8.71
N GLN A 43 8.06 -1.00 -9.20
CA GLN A 43 8.47 -1.28 -10.58
C GLN A 43 8.50 -2.78 -10.90
N VAL A 44 8.73 -3.61 -9.92
CA VAL A 44 8.75 -5.07 -10.09
C VAL A 44 7.36 -5.67 -9.94
N GLU A 45 6.54 -5.12 -9.04
CA GLU A 45 5.29 -5.74 -8.61
C GLU A 45 4.05 -5.23 -9.35
N ALA A 46 4.13 -4.08 -10.03
CA ALA A 46 2.98 -3.46 -10.69
C ALA A 46 3.31 -3.06 -12.12
N ALA A 47 2.29 -3.11 -12.99
CA ALA A 47 2.42 -2.59 -14.34
C ALA A 47 2.58 -1.06 -14.30
N PRO A 48 3.45 -0.48 -15.13
CA PRO A 48 3.69 0.96 -15.12
C PRO A 48 2.44 1.74 -15.59
N ASN A 49 2.26 2.92 -15.00
CA ASN A 49 1.15 3.83 -15.30
C ASN A 49 -0.24 3.25 -15.00
N THR A 50 -0.34 2.33 -14.06
CA THR A 50 -1.61 1.82 -13.58
C THR A 50 -1.84 2.25 -12.13
N MET A 51 -3.09 2.22 -11.69
CA MET A 51 -3.42 2.48 -10.28
C MET A 51 -2.76 1.46 -9.35
N ASP A 52 -2.40 0.30 -9.88
CA ASP A 52 -1.74 -0.76 -9.12
C ASP A 52 -0.38 -0.32 -8.57
N GLU A 53 0.31 0.60 -9.21
CA GLU A 53 1.55 1.17 -8.67
C GLU A 53 1.31 1.79 -7.29
N TYR A 54 0.23 2.57 -7.16
CA TYR A 54 -0.11 3.23 -5.90
C TYR A 54 -0.61 2.22 -4.87
N CYS A 55 -1.32 1.21 -5.30
CA CYS A 55 -1.86 0.19 -4.40
C CYS A 55 -0.76 -0.72 -3.86
N VAL A 56 0.21 -1.11 -4.66
CA VAL A 56 1.39 -1.82 -4.16
C VAL A 56 2.13 -0.96 -3.14
N ALA A 57 2.37 0.31 -3.45
CA ALA A 57 3.04 1.22 -2.52
C ALA A 57 2.26 1.35 -1.20
N VAL A 58 0.94 1.54 -1.25
CA VAL A 58 0.11 1.64 -0.04
C VAL A 58 0.15 0.34 0.75
N SER A 59 0.12 -0.83 0.10
CA SER A 59 0.22 -2.11 0.81
C SER A 59 1.54 -2.22 1.58
N ILE A 60 2.64 -1.73 1.02
CA ILE A 60 3.94 -1.68 1.70
C ILE A 60 3.86 -0.75 2.92
N LEU A 61 3.27 0.43 2.76
CA LEU A 61 3.11 1.38 3.86
C LEU A 61 2.16 0.85 4.94
N ASN A 62 1.17 0.07 4.57
CA ASN A 62 0.30 -0.61 5.52
C ASN A 62 1.11 -1.58 6.39
N ARG A 63 2.08 -2.28 5.81
CA ARG A 63 2.99 -3.14 6.59
C ARG A 63 3.84 -2.30 7.54
N VAL A 64 4.40 -1.19 7.06
CA VAL A 64 5.22 -0.30 7.91
C VAL A 64 4.45 0.17 9.15
N ARG A 65 3.15 0.45 9.00
CA ARG A 65 2.29 0.88 10.10
C ARG A 65 1.77 -0.25 10.98
N SER A 66 1.95 -1.49 10.56
CA SER A 66 1.45 -2.66 11.29
C SER A 66 2.50 -3.17 12.27
N PRO A 67 2.12 -3.49 13.51
CA PRO A 67 3.07 -4.06 14.47
C PRO A 67 3.54 -5.48 14.10
N LYS A 68 2.91 -6.11 13.11
CA LYS A 68 3.26 -7.46 12.65
C LYS A 68 4.42 -7.48 11.66
N TYR A 69 4.85 -6.33 11.18
CA TYR A 69 5.88 -6.21 10.14
C TYR A 69 6.97 -5.25 10.59
N PRO A 70 8.12 -5.23 9.92
CA PRO A 70 9.13 -4.21 10.17
C PRO A 70 8.56 -2.80 10.01
N ASN A 71 9.13 -1.84 10.72
CA ASN A 71 8.58 -0.47 10.77
C ASN A 71 9.25 0.53 9.83
N THR A 72 10.06 0.06 8.89
CA THR A 72 10.67 0.89 7.84
C THR A 72 10.37 0.30 6.47
N VAL A 73 10.30 1.16 5.46
CA VAL A 73 10.09 0.73 4.07
C VAL A 73 11.20 -0.24 3.65
N ALA A 74 12.45 0.12 3.90
CA ALA A 74 13.59 -0.71 3.53
C ALA A 74 13.48 -2.13 4.13
N ASP A 75 13.20 -2.23 5.42
CA ASP A 75 13.12 -3.52 6.10
C ASP A 75 11.93 -4.34 5.63
N VAL A 76 10.82 -3.70 5.26
CA VAL A 76 9.67 -4.40 4.68
C VAL A 76 10.03 -5.01 3.34
N VAL A 77 10.63 -4.24 2.43
CA VAL A 77 10.92 -4.74 1.07
C VAL A 77 12.08 -5.71 1.02
N TYR A 78 13.00 -5.66 1.98
CA TYR A 78 14.10 -6.62 2.09
C TYR A 78 13.77 -7.86 2.92
N ALA A 79 12.60 -7.94 3.53
CA ALA A 79 12.25 -9.10 4.36
C ALA A 79 12.30 -10.39 3.55
N PRO A 80 12.90 -11.48 4.10
CA PRO A 80 12.98 -12.76 3.40
C PRO A 80 11.60 -13.28 3.01
N GLY A 81 11.49 -13.82 1.78
CA GLY A 81 10.23 -14.36 1.26
C GLY A 81 9.24 -13.31 0.80
N GLN A 82 9.59 -12.02 0.85
CA GLN A 82 8.75 -10.92 0.42
C GLN A 82 9.45 -10.16 -0.72
N TYR A 83 8.66 -9.68 -1.68
CA TYR A 83 9.17 -8.86 -2.79
C TYR A 83 10.41 -9.46 -3.46
N GLU A 84 10.35 -10.75 -3.80
CA GLU A 84 11.51 -11.49 -4.33
C GLU A 84 12.03 -10.89 -5.64
N GLY A 85 11.16 -10.37 -6.48
CA GLY A 85 11.57 -9.68 -7.70
C GLY A 85 12.46 -8.48 -7.43
N PHE A 86 12.15 -7.71 -6.38
CA PHE A 86 12.98 -6.58 -5.96
C PHE A 86 14.39 -7.06 -5.57
N ARG A 87 14.47 -8.12 -4.77
CA ARG A 87 15.75 -8.67 -4.32
C ARG A 87 16.55 -9.30 -5.47
N TYR A 88 15.86 -10.00 -6.36
CA TYR A 88 16.49 -10.70 -7.47
C TYR A 88 16.99 -9.74 -8.55
N PHE A 89 16.17 -8.80 -8.99
CA PHE A 89 16.50 -7.89 -10.09
C PHE A 89 17.25 -6.64 -9.64
N GLN A 90 17.12 -6.25 -8.39
CA GLN A 90 17.71 -5.04 -7.82
C GLN A 90 17.53 -3.81 -8.74
N PRO A 91 16.28 -3.46 -9.09
CA PRO A 91 16.04 -2.38 -10.04
C PRO A 91 16.50 -1.04 -9.50
N THR A 92 16.81 -0.13 -10.42
CA THR A 92 17.05 1.28 -10.10
C THR A 92 15.74 2.04 -10.14
N ALA A 93 15.50 2.95 -9.19
CA ALA A 93 14.30 3.75 -9.18
C ALA A 93 14.25 4.69 -10.38
N LYS A 94 13.14 4.60 -11.15
CA LYS A 94 12.90 5.48 -12.29
C LYS A 94 12.31 6.81 -11.79
N THR A 95 12.82 7.92 -12.32
CA THR A 95 12.33 9.25 -11.95
C THR A 95 10.82 9.39 -12.17
N SER A 96 10.30 8.82 -13.26
CA SER A 96 8.86 8.86 -13.54
C SER A 96 8.03 8.17 -12.48
N VAL A 97 8.52 7.03 -11.96
CA VAL A 97 7.82 6.29 -10.89
C VAL A 97 7.92 7.07 -9.58
N LEU A 98 9.09 7.59 -9.24
CA LEU A 98 9.27 8.43 -8.06
C LEU A 98 8.29 9.60 -8.06
N ASN A 99 8.16 10.29 -9.19
CA ASN A 99 7.26 11.44 -9.30
C ASN A 99 5.80 11.04 -9.15
N ARG A 100 5.40 9.90 -9.73
CA ARG A 100 4.03 9.42 -9.57
C ARG A 100 3.71 9.09 -8.11
N LEU A 101 4.60 8.37 -7.42
CA LEU A 101 4.36 7.96 -6.03
C LEU A 101 4.29 9.14 -5.05
N LYS A 102 4.82 10.30 -5.41
CA LYS A 102 4.71 11.52 -4.60
C LYS A 102 3.33 12.17 -4.67
N ASP A 103 2.46 11.71 -5.57
CA ASP A 103 1.11 12.21 -5.67
C ASP A 103 0.25 11.65 -4.53
N LYS A 104 0.08 12.46 -3.48
CA LYS A 104 -0.64 12.05 -2.28
C LYS A 104 -2.12 11.77 -2.53
N THR A 105 -2.73 12.50 -3.47
CA THR A 105 -4.12 12.27 -3.84
C THR A 105 -4.30 10.86 -4.42
N LYS A 106 -3.39 10.45 -5.30
CA LYS A 106 -3.41 9.10 -5.87
C LYS A 106 -3.16 8.03 -4.80
N MET A 107 -2.24 8.28 -3.88
CA MET A 107 -1.97 7.37 -2.78
C MET A 107 -3.19 7.22 -1.85
N LEU A 108 -3.87 8.31 -1.56
CA LEU A 108 -5.10 8.27 -0.76
C LEU A 108 -6.22 7.54 -1.51
N SER A 109 -6.32 7.73 -2.84
CA SER A 109 -7.27 6.97 -3.67
C SER A 109 -6.98 5.47 -3.61
N ALA A 110 -5.71 5.08 -3.67
CA ALA A 110 -5.31 3.69 -3.52
C ALA A 110 -5.73 3.14 -2.15
N TYR A 111 -5.50 3.90 -1.10
CA TYR A 111 -5.91 3.51 0.24
C TYR A 111 -7.44 3.34 0.34
N SER A 112 -8.21 4.18 -0.35
CA SER A 112 -9.67 4.06 -0.36
C SER A 112 -10.13 2.75 -1.01
N ILE A 113 -9.32 2.18 -1.91
CA ILE A 113 -9.63 0.91 -2.57
C ILE A 113 -9.22 -0.28 -1.70
N ILE A 114 -7.97 -0.30 -1.24
CA ILE A 114 -7.42 -1.48 -0.56
C ILE A 114 -7.50 -1.42 0.97
N GLY A 115 -7.74 -0.23 1.54
CA GLY A 115 -7.77 -0.06 3.00
C GLY A 115 -6.44 -0.45 3.63
N ASP A 116 -6.49 -1.15 4.75
CA ASP A 116 -5.31 -1.59 5.51
C ASP A 116 -4.72 -2.92 5.03
N ARG A 117 -5.10 -3.38 3.87
CA ARG A 117 -4.59 -4.65 3.33
C ARG A 117 -3.09 -4.58 3.12
N THR A 118 -2.42 -5.67 3.44
CA THR A 118 -0.95 -5.76 3.45
C THR A 118 -0.40 -6.70 2.41
N ASP A 119 -1.23 -7.56 1.82
CA ASP A 119 -0.82 -8.63 0.93
C ASP A 119 -1.49 -8.49 -0.43
N PHE A 120 -0.84 -9.04 -1.46
CA PHE A 120 -1.45 -9.08 -2.77
C PHE A 120 -0.99 -10.33 -3.54
N LYS A 121 -1.80 -10.71 -4.53
CA LYS A 121 -1.51 -11.83 -5.44
C LYS A 121 -1.83 -11.40 -6.86
N GLY A 122 -0.95 -11.77 -7.79
CA GLY A 122 -1.18 -11.50 -9.21
C GLY A 122 -2.19 -12.48 -9.84
N GLN A 123 -2.55 -12.20 -11.09
CA GLN A 123 -3.52 -12.97 -11.85
C GLN A 123 -3.14 -14.46 -11.97
N SER A 124 -1.85 -14.76 -12.08
CA SER A 124 -1.37 -16.14 -12.22
C SER A 124 -1.64 -17.00 -10.98
N MET A 125 -1.97 -16.39 -9.86
CA MET A 125 -2.25 -17.11 -8.62
C MET A 125 -3.73 -17.43 -8.42
N LEU A 126 -4.60 -17.02 -9.34
CA LEU A 126 -6.05 -17.23 -9.22
C LEU A 126 -6.46 -18.68 -9.15
N LYS A 127 -5.68 -19.59 -9.73
CA LYS A 127 -5.94 -21.03 -9.65
C LYS A 127 -5.84 -21.58 -8.23
N TYR A 128 -5.17 -20.87 -7.33
CA TYR A 128 -5.00 -21.29 -5.95
C TYR A 128 -5.99 -20.62 -5.00
N ARG A 129 -6.61 -19.53 -5.46
CA ARG A 129 -7.55 -18.75 -4.67
C ARG A 129 -8.49 -17.99 -5.61
N VAL A 130 -9.78 -18.05 -5.33
CA VAL A 130 -10.77 -17.24 -6.03
C VAL A 130 -11.16 -16.07 -5.11
N PRO A 131 -10.56 -14.90 -5.30
CA PRO A 131 -10.74 -13.77 -4.39
C PRO A 131 -11.99 -12.95 -4.76
N SER A 132 -13.17 -13.53 -4.60
CA SER A 132 -14.43 -12.88 -5.01
C SER A 132 -14.68 -11.54 -4.33
N GLU A 133 -14.08 -11.32 -3.16
CA GLU A 133 -14.26 -10.08 -2.38
C GLU A 133 -13.00 -9.23 -2.29
N ASP A 134 -11.89 -9.69 -2.85
CA ASP A 134 -10.66 -8.94 -2.80
C ASP A 134 -10.68 -7.78 -3.80
N PRO A 135 -10.33 -6.55 -3.37
CA PRO A 135 -10.30 -5.43 -4.29
C PRO A 135 -9.13 -5.50 -5.26
N MET A 136 -9.33 -4.89 -6.41
CA MET A 136 -8.31 -4.69 -7.44
C MET A 136 -8.22 -3.22 -7.77
N CYS A 137 -7.01 -2.74 -8.02
CA CYS A 137 -6.78 -1.36 -8.46
C CYS A 137 -6.66 -1.26 -9.97
N ASP A 138 -6.30 -2.35 -10.62
CA ASP A 138 -6.19 -2.46 -12.06
C ASP A 138 -6.82 -3.79 -12.48
N PRO A 139 -7.65 -3.82 -13.55
CA PRO A 139 -8.34 -5.05 -13.97
C PRO A 139 -7.40 -6.22 -14.30
N LYS A 140 -6.15 -5.93 -14.64
CA LYS A 140 -5.14 -6.95 -14.96
C LYS A 140 -4.05 -7.01 -13.88
N GLY A 141 -4.23 -6.31 -12.77
CA GLY A 141 -3.24 -6.19 -11.71
C GLY A 141 -3.43 -7.20 -10.60
N ASN A 142 -3.00 -6.79 -9.43
CA ASN A 142 -3.01 -7.62 -8.23
C ASN A 142 -4.36 -7.57 -7.51
N PHE A 143 -4.65 -8.65 -6.79
CA PHE A 143 -5.74 -8.72 -5.82
C PHE A 143 -5.14 -8.46 -4.43
N TYR A 144 -5.78 -7.62 -3.66
CA TYR A 144 -5.29 -7.23 -2.33
C TYR A 144 -6.10 -7.91 -1.23
N HIS A 145 -5.40 -8.41 -0.21
CA HIS A 145 -6.06 -9.12 0.88
C HIS A 145 -5.32 -8.87 2.20
N PHE A 146 -5.96 -9.25 3.30
CA PHE A 146 -5.31 -9.22 4.60
C PHE A 146 -4.46 -10.49 4.78
N SER A 147 -3.41 -10.41 5.60
CA SER A 147 -2.48 -11.52 5.81
C SER A 147 -3.20 -12.78 6.34
N TRP A 148 -4.22 -12.61 7.17
CA TRP A 148 -4.98 -13.73 7.72
C TRP A 148 -5.93 -14.40 6.73
N GLN A 149 -6.12 -13.82 5.55
CA GLN A 149 -6.95 -14.38 4.48
C GLN A 149 -6.16 -15.27 3.52
N ALA A 150 -4.85 -15.31 3.65
CA ALA A 150 -3.99 -16.00 2.70
C ALA A 150 -4.23 -17.52 2.64
#